data_f4b0624cbdf84f3671a572688e753fdf
#
_entry.id   f4b0624cbdf84f3671a572688e753fdf
#
_cell.length_a   1.000
_cell.length_b   1.000
_cell.length_c   1.000
_cell.angle_alpha   90.00
_cell.angle_beta   90.00
_cell.angle_gamma   90.00
#
_symmetry.space_group_name_H-M   'P 1'
#
loop_
_entity.id
_entity.type
_entity.pdbx_description
1 polymer ?
#
loop_
_entity_poly.entity_id
_entity_poly.type
_entity_poly.pdbx_seq_one_letter_code
_entity_poly.pdbx_strand_id
1 'polypeptide(L)'
;MKFNKLFIPIFLSFVLFLGITQPVVAAVKTSEGISNKVFRLHILANSDSTEDQNIKLMLKNYILENTQDIIGGKTLDEAIKNAKNNTKEITDMCNDYLKSKGLEYKVKVNVVKEYFKTRVYDDFTLPAGKYNSLKIEIGEGKGHNWWCIVFPSVCLSACSESMSDYLDDDEMNLVSNTYSPKFKVVELYESAKEKIENLR
;
A
#
# COMPACT_ATOMS: atom_id res chain seq x y z
N MET A 1 41.87 -31.44 24.48
CA MET A 1 41.88 -30.25 23.61
C MET A 1 41.11 -30.42 22.28
N LYS A 2 39.97 -31.14 22.27
CA LYS A 2 39.14 -31.31 21.07
C LYS A 2 37.92 -30.33 21.01
N PHE A 3 37.64 -29.64 22.11
CA PHE A 3 36.46 -28.71 22.23
C PHE A 3 36.59 -27.47 21.35
N ASN A 4 37.79 -26.97 21.10
CA ASN A 4 37.99 -25.73 20.34
C ASN A 4 37.70 -25.84 18.84
N LYS A 5 37.76 -27.02 18.22
CA LYS A 5 37.57 -27.17 16.76
C LYS A 5 36.11 -27.10 16.35
N LEU A 6 35.17 -27.43 17.24
CA LEU A 6 33.73 -27.35 16.97
C LEU A 6 33.12 -26.03 17.45
N PHE A 7 33.70 -25.45 18.49
CA PHE A 7 33.20 -24.20 19.09
C PHE A 7 33.37 -22.99 18.16
N ILE A 8 34.51 -22.90 17.46
CA ILE A 8 34.78 -21.78 16.52
C ILE A 8 33.78 -21.73 15.38
N PRO A 9 33.47 -22.80 14.61
CA PRO A 9 32.49 -22.74 13.52
C PRO A 9 31.07 -22.50 14.03
N ILE A 10 30.68 -23.02 15.20
CA ILE A 10 29.38 -22.75 15.82
C ILE A 10 29.26 -21.26 16.20
N PHE A 11 30.30 -20.72 16.83
CA PHE A 11 30.34 -19.31 17.21
C PHE A 11 30.32 -18.41 15.98
N LEU A 12 31.11 -18.72 14.94
CA LEU A 12 31.09 -17.97 13.68
C LEU A 12 29.73 -18.05 13.00
N SER A 13 29.09 -19.22 12.97
CA SER A 13 27.74 -19.38 12.42
C SER A 13 26.70 -18.56 13.18
N PHE A 14 26.83 -18.51 14.52
CA PHE A 14 25.94 -17.69 15.36
C PHE A 14 26.14 -16.20 15.13
N VAL A 15 27.39 -15.72 15.04
CA VAL A 15 27.69 -14.32 14.72
C VAL A 15 27.19 -13.96 13.32
N LEU A 16 27.39 -14.83 12.34
CA LEU A 16 26.88 -14.62 10.98
C LEU A 16 25.35 -14.60 10.95
N PHE A 17 24.71 -15.50 11.69
CA PHE A 17 23.25 -15.54 11.84
C PHE A 17 22.72 -14.23 12.43
N LEU A 18 23.31 -13.74 13.52
CA LEU A 18 22.94 -12.45 14.11
C LEU A 18 23.18 -11.28 13.14
N GLY A 19 24.30 -11.30 12.42
CA GLY A 19 24.63 -10.26 11.43
C GLY A 19 23.62 -10.16 10.28
N ILE A 20 22.99 -11.28 9.90
CA ILE A 20 21.98 -11.32 8.84
C ILE A 20 20.57 -11.00 9.38
N THR A 21 20.23 -11.50 10.56
CA THR A 21 18.86 -11.36 11.11
C THR A 21 18.54 -9.94 11.55
N GLN A 22 19.49 -9.21 12.14
CA GLN A 22 19.26 -7.84 12.61
C GLN A 22 18.79 -6.86 11.52
N PRO A 23 19.46 -6.74 10.35
CA PRO A 23 19.02 -5.85 9.30
C PRO A 23 17.67 -6.26 8.68
N VAL A 24 17.37 -7.58 8.68
CA VAL A 24 16.06 -8.08 8.20
C VAL A 24 14.93 -7.65 9.15
N VAL A 25 15.12 -7.86 10.45
CA VAL A 25 14.14 -7.46 11.47
C VAL A 25 13.91 -5.94 11.44
N ALA A 26 15.00 -5.17 11.31
CA ALA A 26 14.89 -3.72 11.19
C ALA A 26 14.07 -3.32 9.96
N ALA A 27 14.36 -3.88 8.78
CA ALA A 27 13.63 -3.58 7.54
C ALA A 27 12.13 -3.94 7.63
N VAL A 28 11.81 -5.08 8.25
CA VAL A 28 10.41 -5.49 8.48
C VAL A 28 9.71 -4.49 9.40
N LYS A 29 10.35 -4.12 10.51
CA LYS A 29 9.77 -3.15 11.46
C LYS A 29 9.54 -1.78 10.81
N THR A 30 10.51 -1.28 10.05
CA THR A 30 10.37 -0.01 9.29
C THR A 30 9.21 -0.11 8.29
N SER A 31 9.10 -1.23 7.55
CA SER A 31 8.00 -1.48 6.61
C SER A 31 6.63 -1.50 7.30
N GLU A 32 6.52 -2.14 8.48
CA GLU A 32 5.29 -2.12 9.28
C GLU A 32 4.97 -0.70 9.77
N GLY A 33 5.98 0.09 10.14
CA GLY A 33 5.83 1.52 10.47
C GLY A 33 5.20 2.30 9.32
N ILE A 34 5.76 2.17 8.11
CA ILE A 34 5.24 2.82 6.89
C ILE A 34 3.79 2.39 6.62
N SER A 35 3.48 1.09 6.71
CA SER A 35 2.14 0.59 6.42
C SER A 35 1.08 1.09 7.40
N ASN A 36 1.47 1.47 8.60
CA ASN A 36 0.61 2.06 9.62
C ASN A 36 0.49 3.60 9.52
N LYS A 37 1.18 4.23 8.58
CA LYS A 37 1.15 5.68 8.34
C LYS A 37 0.54 6.06 6.98
N VAL A 38 0.26 5.07 6.13
CA VAL A 38 -0.22 5.29 4.76
C VAL A 38 -1.61 4.70 4.55
N PHE A 39 -2.52 5.50 3.98
CA PHE A 39 -3.82 5.05 3.50
C PHE A 39 -3.80 4.96 1.97
N ARG A 40 -4.07 3.78 1.44
CA ARG A 40 -3.93 3.50 0.01
C ARG A 40 -5.26 3.60 -0.72
N LEU A 41 -5.18 3.80 -2.04
CA LEU A 41 -6.30 3.69 -2.97
C LEU A 41 -6.11 2.42 -3.80
N HIS A 42 -7.16 1.62 -3.90
CA HIS A 42 -7.21 0.42 -4.70
C HIS A 42 -8.44 0.44 -5.60
N ILE A 43 -8.25 0.54 -6.91
CA ILE A 43 -9.36 0.55 -7.87
C ILE A 43 -9.25 -0.69 -8.75
N LEU A 44 -10.33 -1.48 -8.82
CA LEU A 44 -10.47 -2.63 -9.70
C LEU A 44 -11.37 -2.28 -10.87
N ALA A 45 -10.88 -2.52 -12.08
CA ALA A 45 -11.70 -2.40 -13.28
C ALA A 45 -12.72 -3.56 -13.35
N ASN A 46 -13.81 -3.37 -14.10
CA ASN A 46 -14.78 -4.42 -14.36
C ASN A 46 -14.15 -5.64 -15.03
N SER A 47 -13.34 -5.42 -16.09
CA SER A 47 -12.57 -6.46 -16.80
C SER A 47 -11.23 -5.91 -17.30
N ASP A 48 -10.49 -6.74 -18.04
CA ASP A 48 -9.22 -6.36 -18.67
C ASP A 48 -9.38 -5.79 -20.09
N SER A 49 -10.60 -5.53 -20.53
CA SER A 49 -10.84 -4.85 -21.82
C SER A 49 -10.22 -3.45 -21.80
N THR A 50 -9.77 -2.98 -22.95
CA THR A 50 -9.23 -1.61 -23.08
C THR A 50 -10.23 -0.55 -22.62
N GLU A 51 -11.51 -0.78 -22.87
CA GLU A 51 -12.60 0.13 -22.45
C GLU A 51 -12.69 0.20 -20.93
N ASP A 52 -12.77 -0.95 -20.23
CA ASP A 52 -12.86 -1.00 -18.76
C ASP A 52 -11.61 -0.44 -18.09
N GLN A 53 -10.43 -0.66 -18.68
CA GLN A 53 -9.19 -0.07 -18.18
C GLN A 53 -9.19 1.46 -18.32
N ASN A 54 -9.71 2.00 -19.42
CA ASN A 54 -9.86 3.45 -19.62
C ASN A 54 -10.90 4.05 -18.64
N ILE A 55 -12.02 3.37 -18.41
CA ILE A 55 -13.03 3.76 -17.43
C ILE A 55 -12.42 3.84 -16.03
N LYS A 56 -11.63 2.84 -15.64
CA LYS A 56 -10.90 2.85 -14.37
C LYS A 56 -9.97 4.06 -14.23
N LEU A 57 -9.21 4.39 -15.27
CA LEU A 57 -8.28 5.53 -15.24
C LEU A 57 -9.03 6.87 -15.17
N MET A 58 -10.14 6.97 -15.88
CA MET A 58 -11.02 8.14 -15.85
C MET A 58 -11.63 8.33 -14.46
N LEU A 59 -12.18 7.26 -13.86
CA LEU A 59 -12.76 7.31 -12.52
C LEU A 59 -11.68 7.59 -11.46
N LYS A 60 -10.48 7.02 -11.61
CA LYS A 60 -9.32 7.31 -10.75
C LYS A 60 -9.05 8.82 -10.71
N ASN A 61 -8.93 9.49 -11.86
CA ASN A 61 -8.67 10.93 -11.90
C ASN A 61 -9.77 11.70 -11.17
N TYR A 62 -11.03 11.38 -11.46
CA TYR A 62 -12.18 12.00 -10.82
C TYR A 62 -12.17 11.85 -9.29
N ILE A 63 -11.84 10.65 -8.79
CA ILE A 63 -11.74 10.39 -7.35
C ILE A 63 -10.64 11.24 -6.73
N LEU A 64 -9.44 11.24 -7.30
CA LEU A 64 -8.32 12.00 -6.75
C LEU A 64 -8.59 13.50 -6.69
N GLU A 65 -9.33 14.03 -7.65
CA GLU A 65 -9.68 15.46 -7.70
C GLU A 65 -10.81 15.85 -6.73
N ASN A 66 -11.74 14.93 -6.41
CA ASN A 66 -12.99 15.26 -5.73
C ASN A 66 -13.14 14.65 -4.34
N THR A 67 -12.25 13.79 -3.89
CA THR A 67 -12.37 13.11 -2.59
C THR A 67 -11.45 13.65 -1.50
N GLN A 68 -10.54 14.55 -1.80
CA GLN A 68 -9.59 15.07 -0.82
C GLN A 68 -10.29 15.73 0.37
N ASP A 69 -11.30 16.54 0.11
CA ASP A 69 -12.09 17.22 1.15
C ASP A 69 -12.96 16.24 1.96
N ILE A 70 -13.39 15.14 1.32
CA ILE A 70 -14.24 14.12 1.94
C ILE A 70 -13.44 13.16 2.81
N ILE A 71 -12.25 12.76 2.36
CA ILE A 71 -11.38 11.77 3.01
C ILE A 71 -10.34 12.46 3.90
N GLY A 72 -10.03 13.72 3.62
CA GLY A 72 -8.95 14.47 4.27
C GLY A 72 -8.98 14.43 5.80
N GLY A 73 -7.81 14.56 6.40
CA GLY A 73 -7.60 14.58 7.85
C GLY A 73 -6.19 15.02 8.17
N LYS A 74 -5.94 15.40 9.43
CA LYS A 74 -4.59 15.73 9.91
C LYS A 74 -3.79 14.49 10.28
N THR A 75 -4.47 13.36 10.48
CA THR A 75 -3.89 12.08 10.86
C THR A 75 -4.45 10.96 9.98
N LEU A 76 -3.73 9.84 9.91
CA LEU A 76 -4.21 8.64 9.22
C LEU A 76 -5.56 8.15 9.78
N ASP A 77 -5.72 8.16 11.10
CA ASP A 77 -6.95 7.69 11.75
C ASP A 77 -8.15 8.57 11.40
N GLU A 78 -7.94 9.89 11.32
CA GLU A 78 -8.97 10.82 10.84
C GLU A 78 -9.34 10.55 9.38
N ALA A 79 -8.34 10.39 8.50
CA ALA A 79 -8.59 10.09 7.09
C ALA A 79 -9.36 8.76 6.90
N ILE A 80 -8.97 7.71 7.63
CA ILE A 80 -9.66 6.42 7.61
C ILE A 80 -11.10 6.55 8.16
N LYS A 81 -11.28 7.28 9.26
CA LYS A 81 -12.60 7.53 9.85
C LYS A 81 -13.51 8.30 8.91
N ASN A 82 -12.99 9.36 8.31
CA ASN A 82 -13.73 10.16 7.32
C ASN A 82 -14.12 9.30 6.11
N ALA A 83 -13.18 8.55 5.55
CA ALA A 83 -13.47 7.64 4.44
C ALA A 83 -14.55 6.61 4.81
N LYS A 84 -14.51 6.01 6.01
CA LYS A 84 -15.52 5.05 6.48
C LYS A 84 -16.90 5.68 6.62
N ASN A 85 -16.98 6.88 7.16
CA ASN A 85 -18.23 7.60 7.37
C ASN A 85 -18.87 8.03 6.05
N ASN A 86 -18.04 8.32 5.03
CA ASN A 86 -18.46 8.87 3.75
C ASN A 86 -18.44 7.84 2.60
N THR A 87 -18.32 6.53 2.90
CA THR A 87 -18.32 5.48 1.85
C THR A 87 -19.54 5.56 0.94
N LYS A 88 -20.72 5.87 1.50
CA LYS A 88 -21.94 6.04 0.71
C LYS A 88 -21.84 7.25 -0.23
N GLU A 89 -21.42 8.40 0.26
CA GLU A 89 -21.25 9.62 -0.52
C GLU A 89 -20.24 9.40 -1.68
N ILE A 90 -19.09 8.79 -1.38
CA ILE A 90 -18.08 8.45 -2.40
C ILE A 90 -18.66 7.47 -3.43
N THR A 91 -19.47 6.49 -3.00
CA THR A 91 -20.13 5.54 -3.90
C THR A 91 -21.11 6.25 -4.84
N ASP A 92 -21.98 7.08 -4.27
CA ASP A 92 -22.99 7.83 -5.04
C ASP A 92 -22.29 8.77 -6.04
N MET A 93 -21.29 9.51 -5.61
CA MET A 93 -20.47 10.38 -6.45
C MET A 93 -19.82 9.64 -7.63
N CYS A 94 -19.23 8.46 -7.37
CA CYS A 94 -18.64 7.64 -8.43
C CYS A 94 -19.70 7.13 -9.43
N ASN A 95 -20.86 6.67 -8.93
CA ASN A 95 -21.94 6.20 -9.79
C ASN A 95 -22.53 7.33 -10.64
N ASP A 96 -22.75 8.52 -10.07
CA ASP A 96 -23.25 9.68 -10.78
C ASP A 96 -22.26 10.15 -11.87
N TYR A 97 -20.97 10.13 -11.56
CA TYR A 97 -19.94 10.44 -12.53
C TYR A 97 -19.95 9.45 -13.71
N LEU A 98 -20.00 8.15 -13.47
CA LEU A 98 -20.07 7.15 -14.54
C LEU A 98 -21.35 7.32 -15.36
N LYS A 99 -22.47 7.52 -14.72
CA LYS A 99 -23.76 7.80 -15.39
C LYS A 99 -23.70 9.04 -16.26
N SER A 100 -23.04 10.11 -15.81
CA SER A 100 -22.86 11.35 -16.60
C SER A 100 -22.04 11.12 -17.88
N LYS A 101 -21.25 10.04 -17.92
CA LYS A 101 -20.48 9.60 -19.11
C LYS A 101 -21.23 8.55 -19.95
N GLY A 102 -22.50 8.27 -19.63
CA GLY A 102 -23.30 7.27 -20.34
C GLY A 102 -22.93 5.82 -20.00
N LEU A 103 -22.27 5.58 -18.85
CA LEU A 103 -21.80 4.26 -18.42
C LEU A 103 -22.73 3.71 -17.32
N GLU A 104 -23.16 2.46 -17.46
CA GLU A 104 -24.13 1.82 -16.55
C GLU A 104 -23.47 0.95 -15.45
N TYR A 105 -22.16 1.06 -15.26
CA TYR A 105 -21.46 0.33 -14.22
C TYR A 105 -21.90 0.78 -12.82
N LYS A 106 -21.97 -0.20 -11.91
CA LYS A 106 -22.12 0.06 -10.48
C LYS A 106 -20.78 0.04 -9.79
N VAL A 107 -20.56 0.98 -8.90
CA VAL A 107 -19.36 1.08 -8.08
C VAL A 107 -19.66 0.63 -6.66
N LYS A 108 -18.74 -0.13 -6.06
CA LYS A 108 -18.74 -0.45 -4.63
C LYS A 108 -17.51 0.16 -4.00
N VAL A 109 -17.70 0.88 -2.89
CA VAL A 109 -16.63 1.52 -2.13
C VAL A 109 -16.59 0.93 -0.73
N ASN A 110 -15.41 0.48 -0.30
CA ASN A 110 -15.17 -0.06 1.03
C ASN A 110 -13.85 0.44 1.59
N VAL A 111 -13.77 0.59 2.90
CA VAL A 111 -12.50 0.78 3.60
C VAL A 111 -12.10 -0.56 4.21
N VAL A 112 -11.00 -1.13 3.73
CA VAL A 112 -10.53 -2.47 4.11
C VAL A 112 -9.07 -2.43 4.53
N LYS A 113 -8.62 -3.46 5.25
CA LYS A 113 -7.18 -3.71 5.45
C LYS A 113 -6.81 -4.91 4.59
N GLU A 114 -5.91 -4.69 3.61
CA GLU A 114 -5.54 -5.70 2.62
C GLU A 114 -4.03 -5.70 2.34
N TYR A 115 -3.54 -6.81 1.81
CA TYR A 115 -2.13 -6.99 1.47
C TYR A 115 -1.79 -6.33 0.14
N PHE A 116 -0.69 -5.60 0.14
CA PHE A 116 -0.08 -4.99 -1.04
C PHE A 116 1.33 -5.54 -1.25
N LYS A 117 1.67 -5.86 -2.50
CA LYS A 117 3.05 -6.13 -2.91
C LYS A 117 3.85 -4.84 -2.92
N THR A 118 5.18 -4.95 -2.91
CA THR A 118 6.08 -3.81 -3.14
C THR A 118 5.68 -3.09 -4.44
N ARG A 119 5.59 -1.77 -4.37
CA ARG A 119 5.25 -0.91 -5.51
C ARG A 119 6.26 0.21 -5.66
N VAL A 120 6.82 0.29 -6.85
CA VAL A 120 7.72 1.37 -7.27
C VAL A 120 6.86 2.45 -7.93
N TYR A 121 7.01 3.67 -7.49
CA TYR A 121 6.50 4.90 -8.09
C TYR A 121 7.68 5.71 -8.63
N ASP A 122 7.43 6.81 -9.31
CA ASP A 122 8.49 7.59 -9.96
C ASP A 122 9.57 8.05 -8.97
N ASP A 123 9.18 8.54 -7.79
CA ASP A 123 10.07 9.15 -6.81
C ASP A 123 10.26 8.32 -5.54
N PHE A 124 9.52 7.23 -5.37
CA PHE A 124 9.57 6.43 -4.14
C PHE A 124 9.10 4.98 -4.34
N THR A 125 9.42 4.13 -3.37
CA THR A 125 8.98 2.73 -3.36
C THR A 125 8.27 2.41 -2.04
N LEU A 126 7.03 1.91 -2.10
CA LEU A 126 6.34 1.40 -0.93
C LEU A 126 6.61 -0.10 -0.75
N PRO A 127 7.02 -0.51 0.46
CA PRO A 127 7.25 -1.92 0.77
C PRO A 127 5.96 -2.73 0.74
N ALA A 128 6.09 -4.04 0.60
CA ALA A 128 4.99 -4.98 0.79
C ALA A 128 4.50 -4.93 2.25
N GLY A 129 3.18 -5.11 2.44
CA GLY A 129 2.58 -5.12 3.77
C GLY A 129 1.07 -5.02 3.74
N LYS A 130 0.45 -5.06 4.92
CA LYS A 130 -0.99 -4.83 5.10
C LYS A 130 -1.27 -3.37 5.36
N TYR A 131 -1.92 -2.72 4.40
CA TYR A 131 -2.31 -1.31 4.46
C TYR A 131 -3.81 -1.16 4.63
N ASN A 132 -4.23 -0.10 5.29
CA ASN A 132 -5.59 0.38 5.12
C ASN A 132 -5.77 0.91 3.69
N SER A 133 -6.91 0.63 3.08
CA SER A 133 -7.17 0.94 1.67
C SER A 133 -8.61 1.39 1.49
N LEU A 134 -8.79 2.46 0.70
CA LEU A 134 -10.06 2.77 0.06
C LEU A 134 -10.15 1.90 -1.19
N LYS A 135 -10.94 0.84 -1.10
CA LYS A 135 -11.13 -0.13 -2.18
C LYS A 135 -12.37 0.24 -2.99
N ILE A 136 -12.20 0.38 -4.29
CA ILE A 136 -13.24 0.76 -5.24
C ILE A 136 -13.33 -0.31 -6.33
N GLU A 137 -14.47 -0.95 -6.45
CA GLU A 137 -14.73 -2.01 -7.41
C GLU A 137 -15.75 -1.51 -8.45
N ILE A 138 -15.36 -1.49 -9.73
CA ILE A 138 -16.19 -1.10 -10.84
C ILE A 138 -16.81 -2.37 -11.43
N GLY A 139 -18.15 -2.44 -11.50
CA GLY A 139 -18.84 -3.61 -12.03
C GLY A 139 -18.50 -4.89 -11.29
N GLU A 140 -17.93 -5.87 -11.96
CA GLU A 140 -17.53 -7.17 -11.39
C GLU A 140 -16.18 -7.13 -10.65
N GLY A 141 -15.37 -6.08 -10.83
CA GLY A 141 -14.07 -5.93 -10.18
C GLY A 141 -13.05 -7.02 -10.53
N LYS A 142 -13.12 -7.58 -11.75
CA LYS A 142 -12.28 -8.70 -12.21
C LYS A 142 -11.07 -8.27 -13.05
N GLY A 143 -10.98 -7.00 -13.41
CA GLY A 143 -9.89 -6.47 -14.23
C GLY A 143 -8.67 -6.06 -13.43
N HIS A 144 -7.64 -5.61 -14.15
CA HIS A 144 -6.38 -5.14 -13.56
C HIS A 144 -6.58 -3.98 -12.58
N ASN A 145 -5.81 -4.03 -11.51
CA ASN A 145 -5.83 -3.09 -10.41
C ASN A 145 -5.10 -1.79 -10.73
N TRP A 146 -5.54 -0.70 -10.12
CA TRP A 146 -4.77 0.53 -9.94
C TRP A 146 -4.48 0.75 -8.46
N TRP A 147 -3.24 1.15 -8.16
CA TRP A 147 -2.74 1.32 -6.81
C TRP A 147 -2.18 2.72 -6.61
N CYS A 148 -2.69 3.45 -5.61
CA CYS A 148 -2.22 4.78 -5.27
C CYS A 148 -2.19 5.00 -3.75
N ILE A 149 -1.96 6.25 -3.32
CA ILE A 149 -1.98 6.70 -1.94
C ILE A 149 -3.02 7.81 -1.82
N VAL A 150 -3.85 7.75 -0.78
CA VAL A 150 -4.85 8.78 -0.48
C VAL A 150 -4.40 9.67 0.68
N PHE A 151 -3.68 9.06 1.64
CA PHE A 151 -3.08 9.77 2.76
C PHE A 151 -1.68 9.22 3.06
N PRO A 152 -0.67 10.07 3.25
CA PRO A 152 -0.67 11.51 2.93
C PRO A 152 -1.05 11.78 1.48
N SER A 153 -1.57 12.98 1.17
CA SER A 153 -2.09 13.32 -0.17
C SER A 153 -0.98 13.45 -1.22
N VAL A 154 -0.50 12.32 -1.70
CA VAL A 154 0.73 12.18 -2.51
C VAL A 154 0.44 12.05 -4.00
N CYS A 155 -0.79 11.66 -4.39
CA CYS A 155 -1.08 11.34 -5.79
C CYS A 155 -1.29 12.55 -6.73
N LEU A 156 -1.26 13.78 -6.24
CA LEU A 156 -1.60 14.96 -7.03
C LEU A 156 -0.46 15.94 -7.33
N SER A 157 0.65 15.91 -6.59
CA SER A 157 1.88 16.68 -6.93
C SER A 157 3.00 16.47 -5.90
N ALA A 158 4.27 16.43 -6.36
CA ALA A 158 5.50 16.45 -5.55
C ALA A 158 5.50 15.48 -4.34
N CYS A 159 5.46 14.20 -4.65
CA CYS A 159 5.23 13.11 -3.69
C CYS A 159 6.21 13.01 -2.52
N SER A 160 7.46 13.43 -2.69
CA SER A 160 8.48 13.26 -1.65
C SER A 160 8.36 14.25 -0.49
N GLU A 161 7.95 15.48 -0.76
CA GLU A 161 7.86 16.53 0.27
C GLU A 161 6.71 16.26 1.25
N SER A 162 5.56 15.77 0.78
CA SER A 162 4.43 15.49 1.67
C SER A 162 4.59 14.19 2.49
N MET A 163 5.45 13.26 2.07
CA MET A 163 5.73 12.05 2.87
C MET A 163 6.72 12.32 4.01
N SER A 164 7.66 13.26 3.85
CA SER A 164 8.64 13.60 4.87
C SER A 164 8.03 14.14 6.16
N ASP A 165 6.82 14.70 6.09
CA ASP A 165 6.11 15.21 7.26
C ASP A 165 5.51 14.09 8.14
N TYR A 166 5.38 12.88 7.59
CA TYR A 166 4.70 11.75 8.23
C TYR A 166 5.60 10.56 8.52
N LEU A 167 6.69 10.40 7.76
CA LEU A 167 7.66 9.32 7.90
C LEU A 167 8.89 9.81 8.65
N ASP A 168 9.46 8.94 9.49
CA ASP A 168 10.76 9.20 10.13
C ASP A 168 11.94 8.96 9.15
N ASP A 169 13.16 9.31 9.58
CA ASP A 169 14.35 9.24 8.74
C ASP A 169 14.64 7.81 8.21
N ASP A 170 14.42 6.78 9.02
CA ASP A 170 14.62 5.39 8.62
C ASP A 170 13.56 4.93 7.61
N GLU A 171 12.32 5.35 7.79
CA GLU A 171 11.20 5.10 6.89
C GLU A 171 11.39 5.85 5.56
N MET A 172 11.78 7.14 5.61
CA MET A 172 12.11 7.92 4.43
C MET A 172 13.28 7.33 3.65
N ASN A 173 14.34 6.90 4.33
CA ASN A 173 15.46 6.20 3.70
C ASN A 173 15.02 4.90 3.01
N LEU A 174 14.09 4.16 3.59
CA LEU A 174 13.56 2.96 2.93
C LEU A 174 12.71 3.31 1.71
N VAL A 175 11.81 4.28 1.83
CA VAL A 175 10.86 4.67 0.77
C VAL A 175 11.56 5.37 -0.41
N SER A 176 12.51 6.27 -0.16
CA SER A 176 13.23 7.05 -1.18
C SER A 176 14.26 6.26 -1.98
N ASN A 177 14.60 5.05 -1.54
CA ASN A 177 15.51 4.20 -2.29
C ASN A 177 14.79 3.48 -3.43
N THR A 178 15.36 3.58 -4.63
CA THR A 178 15.05 2.68 -5.74
C THR A 178 15.15 1.24 -5.23
N TYR A 179 14.28 0.35 -5.70
CA TYR A 179 14.14 -1.04 -5.26
C TYR A 179 15.46 -1.67 -4.75
N SER A 180 15.55 -1.95 -3.47
CA SER A 180 16.72 -2.56 -2.83
C SER A 180 16.43 -4.03 -2.47
N PRO A 181 17.45 -4.89 -2.27
CA PRO A 181 17.25 -6.26 -1.78
C PRO A 181 16.45 -6.36 -0.48
N LYS A 182 16.43 -5.30 0.35
CA LYS A 182 15.62 -5.22 1.57
C LYS A 182 14.13 -5.38 1.28
N PHE A 183 13.62 -4.80 0.18
CA PHE A 183 12.22 -4.96 -0.23
C PHE A 183 11.86 -6.41 -0.53
N LYS A 184 12.79 -7.17 -1.15
CA LYS A 184 12.53 -8.58 -1.45
C LYS A 184 12.39 -9.42 -0.19
N VAL A 185 13.19 -9.14 0.82
CA VAL A 185 13.11 -9.82 2.12
C VAL A 185 11.79 -9.49 2.82
N VAL A 186 11.40 -8.21 2.85
CA VAL A 186 10.12 -7.77 3.41
C VAL A 186 8.96 -8.41 2.66
N GLU A 187 9.00 -8.44 1.32
CA GLU A 187 7.96 -9.07 0.49
C GLU A 187 7.79 -10.56 0.79
N LEU A 188 8.89 -11.30 0.94
CA LEU A 188 8.85 -12.72 1.30
C LEU A 188 8.26 -12.93 2.69
N TYR A 189 8.65 -12.13 3.68
CA TYR A 189 8.14 -12.19 5.05
C TYR A 189 6.65 -11.89 5.09
N GLU A 190 6.22 -10.77 4.53
CA GLU A 190 4.81 -10.33 4.54
C GLU A 190 3.92 -11.28 3.73
N SER A 191 4.40 -11.82 2.61
CA SER A 191 3.67 -12.82 1.83
C SER A 191 3.51 -14.15 2.60
N ALA A 192 4.51 -14.57 3.37
CA ALA A 192 4.41 -15.76 4.22
C ALA A 192 3.41 -15.53 5.36
N LYS A 193 3.48 -14.37 6.02
CA LYS A 193 2.55 -13.97 7.09
C LYS A 193 1.10 -13.95 6.60
N GLU A 194 0.83 -13.34 5.44
CA GLU A 194 -0.50 -13.32 4.81
C GLU A 194 -1.04 -14.73 4.53
N LYS A 195 -0.20 -15.63 3.99
CA LYS A 195 -0.60 -17.02 3.74
C LYS A 195 -0.97 -17.76 5.02
N ILE A 196 -0.21 -17.56 6.10
CA ILE A 196 -0.47 -18.20 7.40
C ILE A 196 -1.78 -17.67 8.00
N GLU A 197 -2.04 -16.37 7.92
CA GLU A 197 -3.26 -15.77 8.43
C GLU A 197 -4.51 -16.25 7.65
N ASN A 198 -4.40 -16.45 6.35
CA ASN A 198 -5.49 -16.96 5.50
C ASN A 198 -5.77 -18.47 5.68
N LEU A 199 -4.89 -19.21 6.39
CA LEU A 199 -5.09 -20.63 6.73
C LEU A 199 -5.77 -20.84 8.09
N ARG A 200 -6.01 -19.79 8.87
CA ARG A 200 -6.68 -19.79 10.17
C ARG A 200 -8.12 -19.35 10.06
#